data_4a31e300c3f3bb3a00c1867417f2ccc3
#
_entry.id   4a31e300c3f3bb3a00c1867417f2ccc3
#
_cell.length_a   1.000
_cell.length_b   1.000
_cell.length_c   1.000
_cell.angle_alpha   90.00
_cell.angle_beta   90.00
_cell.angle_gamma   90.00
#
_symmetry.space_group_name_H-M   'P 1'
#
loop_
_entity.id
_entity.type
_entity.pdbx_description
1 polymer ?
#
loop_
_entity_poly.entity_id
_entity_poly.type
_entity_poly.pdbx_seq_one_letter_code
_entity_poly.pdbx_strand_id
1 'polypeptide(L)'
;GLLLADVRTAAFNQVHTVDICGTPDCEFQIGRSYEDELRQLNGNIAEIRIWNTCRTKEEIWTNMYKVEDPENEESLLAYWKFNEGEGNIVKDHSKHGFDAVSAEPLVWPTGIEIPQINK
;
A
#
# COMPACT_ATOMS: atom_id res chain seq x y z
N GLY A 1 9.74 -10.16 -0.78
CA GLY A 1 8.46 -10.76 -0.51
C GLY A 1 8.36 -12.23 -0.85
N LEU A 2 7.93 -12.97 0.11
CA LEU A 2 7.56 -14.36 -0.13
C LEU A 2 6.17 -14.34 -0.77
N LEU A 3 6.06 -14.84 -2.00
CA LEU A 3 4.77 -15.10 -2.61
C LEU A 3 4.20 -16.35 -1.94
N LEU A 4 3.33 -16.17 -0.94
CA LEU A 4 2.79 -17.27 -0.14
C LEU A 4 1.81 -18.16 -0.91
N ALA A 5 1.14 -17.61 -1.91
CA ALA A 5 0.29 -18.37 -2.79
C ALA A 5 0.18 -17.70 -4.16
N ASP A 6 0.59 -18.38 -5.19
CA ASP A 6 0.19 -18.11 -6.56
C ASP A 6 -0.91 -19.10 -6.92
N VAL A 7 -2.10 -18.88 -6.35
CA VAL A 7 -3.23 -19.74 -6.64
C VAL A 7 -3.93 -19.18 -7.87
N ARG A 8 -3.52 -19.63 -9.03
CA ARG A 8 -4.24 -19.39 -10.27
C ARG A 8 -5.16 -20.56 -10.54
N THR A 9 -6.41 -20.37 -10.23
CA THR A 9 -7.44 -21.27 -10.74
C THR A 9 -7.90 -20.76 -12.11
N ALA A 10 -8.46 -21.64 -12.93
CA ALA A 10 -8.96 -21.27 -14.26
C ALA A 10 -9.99 -20.12 -14.21
N ALA A 11 -10.69 -19.94 -13.08
CA ALA A 11 -11.63 -18.86 -12.86
C ALA A 11 -10.94 -17.50 -12.66
N PHE A 12 -9.68 -17.46 -12.29
CA PHE A 12 -8.92 -16.22 -12.04
C PHE A 12 -8.04 -15.78 -13.22
N ASN A 13 -8.05 -16.51 -14.32
CA ASN A 13 -7.33 -16.14 -15.54
C ASN A 13 -8.05 -15.05 -16.37
N GLN A 14 -9.19 -14.57 -15.91
CA GLN A 14 -9.86 -13.44 -16.55
C GLN A 14 -9.26 -12.14 -16.05
N VAL A 15 -8.86 -11.27 -16.98
CA VAL A 15 -8.47 -9.91 -16.64
C VAL A 15 -9.75 -9.16 -16.25
N HIS A 16 -9.92 -8.93 -14.96
CA HIS A 16 -10.98 -8.07 -14.47
C HIS A 16 -10.42 -6.67 -14.32
N THR A 17 -11.01 -5.72 -15.03
CA THR A 17 -10.79 -4.32 -14.74
C THR A 17 -11.56 -4.01 -13.45
N VAL A 18 -10.85 -3.82 -12.36
CA VAL A 18 -11.45 -3.36 -11.12
C VAL A 18 -11.40 -1.85 -11.13
N ASP A 19 -12.56 -1.22 -11.16
CA ASP A 19 -12.66 0.20 -10.89
C ASP A 19 -12.60 0.42 -9.37
N ILE A 20 -11.47 0.92 -8.90
CA ILE A 20 -11.24 1.18 -7.47
C ILE A 20 -12.07 2.37 -6.97
N CYS A 21 -12.59 3.17 -7.90
CA CYS A 21 -13.40 4.36 -7.62
C CYS A 21 -14.88 4.16 -7.95
N GLY A 22 -15.35 2.94 -7.91
CA GLY A 22 -16.62 2.50 -8.50
C GLY A 22 -17.91 3.11 -7.98
N THR A 23 -17.88 3.89 -6.90
CA THR A 23 -19.02 4.70 -6.47
C THR A 23 -18.54 6.03 -5.89
N PRO A 24 -19.24 7.13 -6.16
CA PRO A 24 -18.88 8.46 -5.65
C PRO A 24 -18.76 8.54 -4.13
N ASP A 25 -19.36 7.61 -3.43
CA ASP A 25 -19.45 7.58 -1.97
C ASP A 25 -18.45 6.61 -1.33
N CYS A 26 -17.62 5.92 -2.11
CA CYS A 26 -16.60 5.01 -1.60
C CYS A 26 -15.24 5.69 -1.53
N GLU A 27 -14.79 5.97 -0.32
CA GLU A 27 -13.42 6.39 -0.08
C GLU A 27 -12.47 5.19 -0.09
N PHE A 28 -11.29 5.37 -0.67
CA PHE A 28 -10.24 4.38 -0.54
C PHE A 28 -9.75 4.33 0.91
N GLN A 29 -9.80 3.16 1.51
CA GLN A 29 -9.45 2.96 2.92
C GLN A 29 -8.35 1.91 3.09
N ILE A 30 -7.48 2.13 4.06
CA ILE A 30 -6.43 1.20 4.45
C ILE A 30 -6.69 0.75 5.88
N GLY A 31 -6.68 -0.56 6.09
CA GLY A 31 -6.78 -1.14 7.43
C GLY A 31 -8.19 -1.32 7.97
N ARG A 32 -9.21 -1.00 7.21
CA ARG A 32 -10.60 -1.27 7.62
C ARG A 32 -11.48 -1.66 6.42
N SER A 33 -12.60 -2.29 6.72
CA SER A 33 -13.65 -2.51 5.72
C SER A 33 -14.61 -1.31 5.69
N TYR A 34 -15.01 -0.90 4.51
CA TYR A 34 -16.02 0.14 4.32
C TYR A 34 -17.37 -0.23 4.94
N GLU A 35 -17.75 -1.49 4.81
CA GLU A 35 -19.09 -1.97 5.21
C GLU A 35 -19.21 -2.31 6.70
N ASP A 36 -18.11 -2.54 7.38
CA ASP A 36 -18.11 -3.05 8.75
C ASP A 36 -16.95 -2.48 9.55
N GLU A 37 -17.26 -1.55 10.43
CA GLU A 37 -16.26 -0.92 11.31
C GLU A 37 -15.54 -1.90 12.24
N LEU A 38 -16.11 -3.09 12.44
CA LEU A 38 -15.50 -4.14 13.26
C LEU A 38 -14.40 -4.91 12.49
N ARG A 39 -14.34 -4.77 11.18
CA ARG A 39 -13.33 -5.42 10.33
C ARG A 39 -12.10 -4.53 10.17
N GLN A 40 -11.43 -4.29 11.26
CA GLN A 40 -10.21 -3.51 11.28
C GLN A 40 -8.98 -4.41 11.27
N LEU A 41 -7.90 -3.94 10.65
CA LEU A 41 -6.61 -4.59 10.75
C LEU A 41 -6.11 -4.46 12.19
N ASN A 42 -5.81 -5.58 12.83
CA ASN A 42 -5.12 -5.60 14.10
C ASN A 42 -3.65 -5.95 13.86
N GLY A 43 -2.82 -4.94 13.69
CA GLY A 43 -1.41 -5.14 13.36
C GLY A 43 -0.75 -3.83 12.92
N ASN A 44 0.47 -3.95 12.44
CA ASN A 44 1.25 -2.84 11.93
C ASN A 44 1.25 -2.82 10.40
N ILE A 45 1.25 -1.63 9.84
CA ILE A 45 1.29 -1.41 8.39
C ILE A 45 2.51 -0.56 8.08
N ALA A 46 3.21 -0.90 7.00
CA ALA A 46 4.29 -0.11 6.44
C ALA A 46 4.43 -0.38 4.93
N GLU A 47 5.00 0.56 4.22
CA GLU A 47 5.42 0.38 2.83
C GLU A 47 4.29 -0.02 1.88
N ILE A 48 3.16 0.67 1.92
CA ILE A 48 2.04 0.43 1.00
C ILE A 48 2.26 1.17 -0.31
N ARG A 49 2.07 0.45 -1.42
CA ARG A 49 2.24 0.98 -2.77
C ARG A 49 1.09 0.54 -3.67
N ILE A 50 0.66 1.46 -4.52
CA ILE A 50 -0.33 1.17 -5.56
C ILE A 50 0.31 1.47 -6.91
N TRP A 51 0.24 0.50 -7.80
CA TRP A 51 0.80 0.56 -9.14
C TRP A 51 -0.30 0.47 -10.20
N ASN A 52 -0.17 1.20 -11.27
CA ASN A 52 -1.08 1.08 -12.42
C ASN A 52 -0.60 0.06 -13.48
N THR A 53 0.48 -0.64 -13.19
CA THR A 53 1.03 -1.70 -14.02
C THR A 53 1.18 -2.98 -13.22
N CYS A 54 1.13 -4.12 -13.92
CA CYS A 54 1.47 -5.40 -13.31
C CYS A 54 2.97 -5.46 -13.09
N ARG A 55 3.40 -5.63 -11.85
CA ARG A 55 4.82 -5.73 -11.50
C ARG A 55 5.32 -7.16 -11.68
N THR A 56 6.52 -7.29 -12.23
CA THR A 56 7.21 -8.57 -12.29
C THR A 56 7.69 -9.01 -10.90
N LYS A 57 7.98 -10.28 -10.74
CA LYS A 57 8.55 -10.82 -9.50
C LYS A 57 9.86 -10.10 -9.13
N GLU A 58 10.72 -9.87 -10.11
CA GLU A 58 11.99 -9.18 -9.94
C GLU A 58 11.81 -7.73 -9.47
N GLU A 59 10.85 -7.03 -10.04
CA GLU A 59 10.52 -5.66 -9.64
C GLU A 59 9.94 -5.60 -8.22
N ILE A 60 9.06 -6.52 -7.87
CA ILE A 60 8.52 -6.63 -6.50
C ILE A 60 9.65 -6.90 -5.52
N TRP A 61 10.53 -7.82 -5.85
CA TRP A 61 11.67 -8.18 -5.01
C TRP A 61 12.65 -7.02 -4.84
N THR A 62 12.98 -6.33 -5.93
CA THR A 62 13.91 -5.19 -5.91
C THR A 62 13.38 -4.03 -5.07
N ASN A 63 12.08 -3.79 -5.15
CA ASN A 63 11.43 -2.68 -4.42
C ASN A 63 10.79 -3.13 -3.09
N MET A 64 11.12 -4.32 -2.59
CA MET A 64 10.43 -4.90 -1.44
C MET A 64 10.43 -3.99 -0.21
N TYR A 65 11.56 -3.34 0.07
CA TYR A 65 11.71 -2.50 1.26
C TYR A 65 11.57 -1.01 0.99
N LYS A 66 11.78 -0.57 -0.23
CA LYS A 66 11.60 0.83 -0.62
C LYS A 66 11.55 0.99 -2.14
N VAL A 67 10.97 2.08 -2.58
CA VAL A 67 11.11 2.58 -3.95
C VAL A 67 12.13 3.71 -3.92
N GLU A 68 13.19 3.62 -4.73
CA GLU A 68 14.34 4.55 -4.65
C GLU A 68 13.99 5.98 -5.07
N ASP A 69 13.23 6.14 -6.14
CA ASP A 69 12.87 7.45 -6.68
C ASP A 69 11.37 7.51 -7.00
N PRO A 70 10.53 7.53 -5.96
CA PRO A 70 9.09 7.38 -6.13
C PRO A 70 8.45 8.53 -6.91
N GLU A 71 9.01 9.72 -6.88
CA GLU A 71 8.45 10.88 -7.60
C GLU A 71 8.63 10.76 -9.13
N ASN A 72 9.64 10.03 -9.57
CA ASN A 72 9.92 9.79 -10.99
C ASN A 72 9.42 8.43 -11.49
N GLU A 73 8.77 7.65 -10.63
CA GLU A 73 8.21 6.35 -11.00
C GLU A 73 6.81 6.53 -11.62
N GLU A 74 6.74 6.54 -12.95
CA GLU A 74 5.53 6.85 -13.71
C GLU A 74 4.35 5.91 -13.42
N SER A 75 4.62 4.66 -13.14
CA SER A 75 3.59 3.66 -12.86
C SER A 75 3.14 3.60 -11.40
N LEU A 76 3.77 4.37 -10.52
CA LEU A 76 3.44 4.42 -9.11
C LEU A 76 2.32 5.43 -8.86
N LEU A 77 1.14 4.94 -8.48
CA LEU A 77 -0.02 5.79 -8.19
C LEU A 77 0.01 6.37 -6.79
N ALA A 78 0.47 5.59 -5.81
CA ALA A 78 0.57 6.04 -4.44
C ALA A 78 1.62 5.23 -3.67
N TYR A 79 2.27 5.86 -2.69
CA TYR A 79 3.28 5.23 -1.85
C TYR A 79 3.29 5.83 -0.45
N TRP A 80 2.78 5.10 0.52
CA TRP A 80 2.76 5.47 1.92
C TRP A 80 3.75 4.63 2.71
N LYS A 81 4.75 5.26 3.29
CA LYS A 81 5.81 4.58 4.05
C LYS A 81 5.40 4.25 5.48
N PHE A 82 4.55 5.06 6.08
CA PHE A 82 4.19 4.97 7.50
C PHE A 82 5.40 5.12 8.43
N ASN A 83 6.25 6.08 8.14
CA ASN A 83 7.48 6.35 8.91
C ASN A 83 7.52 7.77 9.51
N GLU A 84 6.40 8.46 9.56
CA GLU A 84 6.29 9.81 10.11
C GLU A 84 6.60 9.85 11.61
N GLY A 85 6.20 8.82 12.35
CA GLY A 85 6.45 8.68 13.78
C GLY A 85 5.56 9.54 14.67
N GLU A 86 4.71 10.39 14.11
CA GLU A 86 3.77 11.24 14.82
C GLU A 86 2.62 11.69 13.92
N GLY A 87 1.53 12.11 14.54
CA GLY A 87 0.38 12.70 13.83
C GLY A 87 -0.53 11.66 13.18
N ASN A 88 -1.47 12.18 12.39
CA ASN A 88 -2.53 11.39 11.75
C ASN A 88 -2.48 11.47 10.22
N ILE A 89 -1.47 12.09 9.66
CA ILE A 89 -1.29 12.23 8.22
C ILE A 89 -0.13 11.34 7.80
N VAL A 90 -0.37 10.51 6.80
CA VAL A 90 0.66 9.67 6.17
C VAL A 90 0.89 10.18 4.77
N LYS A 91 2.09 10.66 4.51
CA LYS A 91 2.45 11.28 3.24
C LYS A 91 2.51 10.25 2.11
N ASP A 92 1.90 10.61 0.98
CA ASP A 92 2.13 9.95 -0.30
C ASP A 92 3.45 10.44 -0.91
N HIS A 93 4.40 9.54 -1.09
CA HIS A 93 5.71 9.80 -1.68
C HIS A 93 5.74 9.69 -3.20
N SER A 94 4.61 9.35 -3.85
CA SER A 94 4.50 9.40 -5.30
C SER A 94 4.37 10.85 -5.79
N LYS A 95 4.42 11.03 -7.09
CA LYS A 95 4.19 12.35 -7.71
C LYS A 95 2.77 12.88 -7.57
N HIS A 96 1.82 12.04 -7.13
CA HIS A 96 0.40 12.40 -7.11
C HIS A 96 -0.04 13.12 -5.83
N GLY A 97 0.65 12.91 -4.71
CA GLY A 97 0.38 13.62 -3.46
C GLY A 97 -0.93 13.24 -2.78
N PHE A 98 -1.34 11.98 -2.85
CA PHE A 98 -2.53 11.45 -2.19
C PHE A 98 -2.27 11.13 -0.72
N ASP A 99 -2.02 12.14 0.09
CA ASP A 99 -1.78 11.94 1.51
C ASP A 99 -2.98 11.28 2.19
N ALA A 100 -2.70 10.27 2.99
CA ALA A 100 -3.73 9.58 3.76
C ALA A 100 -3.93 10.25 5.12
N VAL A 101 -5.19 10.36 5.55
CA VAL A 101 -5.56 10.93 6.84
C VAL A 101 -6.30 9.90 7.66
N SER A 102 -5.87 9.70 8.90
CA SER A 102 -6.57 8.85 9.83
C SER A 102 -7.64 9.64 10.60
N ALA A 103 -8.86 9.11 10.68
CA ALA A 103 -9.94 9.69 11.49
C ALA A 103 -9.66 9.52 13.00
N GLU A 104 -8.95 8.46 13.39
CA GLU A 104 -8.56 8.17 14.75
C GLU A 104 -7.04 8.37 14.92
N PRO A 105 -6.57 8.67 16.15
CA PRO A 105 -5.14 8.80 16.41
C PRO A 105 -4.37 7.54 16.01
N LEU A 106 -3.33 7.71 15.20
CA LEU A 106 -2.41 6.62 14.86
C LEU A 106 -1.47 6.34 16.02
N VAL A 107 -1.24 5.07 16.26
CA VAL A 107 -0.22 4.59 17.21
C VAL A 107 1.05 4.30 16.44
N TRP A 108 2.11 4.99 16.78
CA TRP A 108 3.42 4.85 16.14
C TRP A 108 4.32 3.99 17.04
N PRO A 109 4.48 2.68 16.75
CA PRO A 109 5.37 1.84 17.54
C PRO A 109 6.83 2.31 17.40
N THR A 110 7.54 2.33 18.52
CA THR A 110 8.98 2.59 18.53
C THR A 110 9.78 1.28 18.48
N GLY A 111 10.97 1.32 17.90
CA GLY A 111 11.86 0.17 17.85
C GLY A 111 11.54 -0.86 16.77
N ILE A 112 10.56 -0.58 15.89
CA ILE A 112 10.31 -1.40 14.71
C ILE A 112 11.07 -0.78 13.54
N GLU A 113 12.05 -1.50 13.03
CA GLU A 113 12.78 -1.11 11.84
C GLU A 113 12.38 -1.99 10.67
N ILE A 114 12.14 -1.37 9.51
CA ILE A 114 11.98 -2.11 8.27
C ILE A 114 13.37 -2.56 7.84
N PRO A 115 13.60 -3.88 7.66
CA PRO A 115 14.90 -4.37 7.23
C PRO A 115 15.34 -3.70 5.93
N GLN A 116 16.55 -3.19 5.91
CA GLN A 116 17.17 -2.66 4.70
C GLN A 116 18.10 -3.73 4.15
N ILE A 117 17.89 -4.13 2.91
CA ILE A 117 18.85 -4.97 2.21
C ILE A 117 19.94 -4.05 1.66
N ASN A 118 21.12 -4.17 2.21
CA ASN A 118 22.33 -3.61 1.62
C ASN A 118 22.68 -4.45 0.39
N LYS A 119 22.50 -3.88 -0.75
CA LYS A 119 22.98 -4.46 -2.01
C LYS A 119 24.38 -3.98 -2.30
#